data_d5c6efae70595ce5177fbf012d761e12
#
_entry.id   d5c6efae70595ce5177fbf012d761e12
#
_cell.length_a   1.000
_cell.length_b   1.000
_cell.length_c   1.000
_cell.angle_alpha   90.00
_cell.angle_beta   90.00
_cell.angle_gamma   90.00
#
_symmetry.space_group_name_H-M   'P 1'
#
loop_
_entity.id
_entity.type
_entity.pdbx_description
1 polymer ?
#
loop_
_entity_poly.entity_id
_entity_poly.type
_entity_poly.pdbx_seq_one_letter_code
_entity_poly.pdbx_strand_id
1 'polypeptide(L)'
;MQKEGQIKVSSENIFPIIKKWLYSDKDIFLREIVANACDAIKKYQSLCSIGEAENDGIKPRIEIIADKNAKTLTVTDNGIGMTADEVEKYITQIAFSGAEEFIEKYKDKSEDNAGIIGHFGLGFYSSYMVSESVEIETLSYQPNSQPVHWVSDGSTTYEITDGTRTQHGTSIIMHITEDEEEFLDKDKLRDLLLKYCHFMPYEIYLNPAEEEAVVTKDADGNEIKHDAKPVNNTTPLWLKAPRDCTDEEYKEFYVEAFHDFNEPLFWIHLNVDYPFNLKGILYFPKQTDKLQVMPGEIKLYSNQVYIADNIKEVVPEFLMLLKGVIDCPDIPLNVSRSFLQNDGEVAKISKHITKKVADKLSXXXXXXV
;
A
#
# COMPACT_ATOMS: atom_id res chain seq x y z
N MET A 1 26.10 18.67 -8.73
CA MET A 1 25.70 18.09 -10.01
C MET A 1 24.37 18.70 -10.45
N GLN A 2 24.29 19.00 -11.72
CA GLN A 2 22.98 19.43 -12.30
C GLN A 2 22.79 18.76 -13.63
N LYS A 3 21.61 18.21 -13.83
CA LYS A 3 21.31 17.53 -15.05
C LYS A 3 19.87 17.77 -15.44
N GLU A 4 19.64 18.06 -16.71
CA GLU A 4 18.32 18.22 -17.25
C GLU A 4 18.08 17.12 -18.28
N GLY A 5 16.86 16.65 -18.36
CA GLY A 5 16.57 15.62 -19.32
C GLY A 5 15.15 15.67 -19.79
N GLN A 6 14.89 14.87 -20.79
CA GLN A 6 13.55 14.71 -21.34
C GLN A 6 13.15 13.25 -21.27
N ILE A 7 11.91 13.02 -20.88
CA ILE A 7 11.30 11.72 -21.00
C ILE A 7 10.96 11.56 -22.47
N LYS A 8 11.54 10.55 -23.10
CA LYS A 8 11.45 10.43 -24.55
C LYS A 8 10.04 10.17 -25.04
N VAL A 9 9.83 10.57 -26.26
CA VAL A 9 8.77 10.15 -27.02
C VAL A 9 7.40 10.64 -27.04
N SER A 10 6.48 9.85 -27.32
CA SER A 10 5.07 10.11 -27.31
C SER A 10 4.55 10.45 -25.92
N SER A 11 5.46 10.67 -24.97
CA SER A 11 5.14 10.94 -23.60
C SER A 11 4.28 12.18 -23.41
N GLU A 12 4.35 13.13 -24.33
CA GLU A 12 3.53 14.32 -24.16
C GLU A 12 2.04 13.98 -24.10
N ASN A 13 1.65 12.79 -24.54
CA ASN A 13 0.26 12.37 -24.50
C ASN A 13 0.00 11.31 -23.42
N ILE A 14 1.04 10.91 -22.68
CA ILE A 14 0.89 9.81 -21.73
C ILE A 14 0.10 10.24 -20.50
N PHE A 15 0.48 11.37 -19.89
CA PHE A 15 -0.13 11.76 -18.64
C PHE A 15 -1.60 12.11 -18.77
N PRO A 16 -2.04 12.80 -19.81
CA PRO A 16 -3.49 13.02 -19.96
C PRO A 16 -4.26 11.70 -20.07
N ILE A 17 -3.70 10.71 -20.76
CA ILE A 17 -4.38 9.43 -20.90
C ILE A 17 -4.43 8.72 -19.56
N ILE A 18 -3.33 8.70 -18.82
CA ILE A 18 -3.31 8.08 -17.49
C ILE A 18 -4.31 8.77 -16.57
N LYS A 19 -4.35 10.11 -16.60
CA LYS A 19 -5.31 10.84 -15.77
C LYS A 19 -6.73 10.46 -16.09
N LYS A 20 -7.06 10.36 -17.38
CA LYS A 20 -8.41 9.99 -17.79
C LYS A 20 -8.78 8.61 -17.26
N TRP A 21 -7.84 7.65 -17.34
CA TRP A 21 -8.11 6.29 -16.89
C TRP A 21 -8.24 6.18 -15.38
N LEU A 22 -7.52 7.02 -14.63
CA LEU A 22 -7.55 6.97 -13.17
C LEU A 22 -8.53 7.94 -12.53
N TYR A 23 -9.28 8.68 -13.34
CA TYR A 23 -10.08 9.79 -12.82
C TYR A 23 -10.99 9.37 -11.66
N SER A 24 -11.64 8.21 -11.77
CA SER A 24 -12.56 7.75 -10.73
C SER A 24 -11.86 7.10 -9.54
N ASP A 25 -10.58 6.78 -9.67
CA ASP A 25 -9.83 6.05 -8.65
C ASP A 25 -8.57 6.79 -8.22
N LYS A 26 -8.59 8.12 -8.28
CA LYS A 26 -7.36 8.87 -7.98
C LYS A 26 -6.87 8.69 -6.55
N ASP A 27 -7.77 8.30 -5.62
CA ASP A 27 -7.36 8.02 -4.23
C ASP A 27 -6.26 6.97 -4.15
N ILE A 28 -6.15 6.13 -5.18
CA ILE A 28 -5.19 5.03 -5.16
C ILE A 28 -3.74 5.54 -5.16
N PHE A 29 -3.52 6.82 -5.49
CA PHE A 29 -2.15 7.33 -5.53
C PHE A 29 -1.46 7.14 -4.18
N LEU A 30 -2.20 7.32 -3.09
CA LEU A 30 -1.59 7.22 -1.77
C LEU A 30 -1.14 5.79 -1.49
N ARG A 31 -1.98 4.80 -1.82
CA ARG A 31 -1.57 3.41 -1.66
C ARG A 31 -0.30 3.12 -2.46
N GLU A 32 -0.23 3.61 -3.69
CA GLU A 32 0.91 3.34 -4.55
C GLU A 32 2.20 3.95 -4.00
N ILE A 33 2.12 5.20 -3.57
CA ILE A 33 3.33 5.88 -3.07
C ILE A 33 3.78 5.25 -1.74
N VAL A 34 2.84 4.92 -0.86
CA VAL A 34 3.21 4.32 0.43
C VAL A 34 3.72 2.89 0.24
N ALA A 35 3.13 2.12 -0.69
CA ALA A 35 3.63 0.78 -0.98
C ALA A 35 5.06 0.83 -1.52
N ASN A 36 5.38 1.83 -2.36
CA ASN A 36 6.74 2.00 -2.82
C ASN A 36 7.69 2.29 -1.67
N ALA A 37 7.25 3.07 -0.69
CA ALA A 37 8.06 3.34 0.50
C ALA A 37 8.31 2.06 1.30
N CYS A 38 7.29 1.23 1.46
CA CYS A 38 7.46 -0.06 2.14
C CYS A 38 8.47 -0.93 1.40
N ASP A 39 8.38 -0.96 0.08
CA ASP A 39 9.29 -1.76 -0.73
C ASP A 39 10.73 -1.29 -0.56
N ALA A 40 10.94 0.02 -0.53
CA ALA A 40 12.27 0.58 -0.35
C ALA A 40 12.86 0.18 1.02
N ILE A 41 12.04 0.18 2.06
CA ILE A 41 12.49 -0.24 3.38
C ILE A 41 12.82 -1.72 3.38
N LYS A 42 11.95 -2.53 2.78
CA LYS A 42 12.16 -3.97 2.74
C LYS A 42 13.47 -4.30 2.02
N LYS A 43 13.75 -3.62 0.91
CA LYS A 43 14.99 -3.85 0.19
C LYS A 43 16.21 -3.48 1.04
N TYR A 44 16.15 -2.37 1.75
CA TYR A 44 17.24 -1.99 2.63
C TYR A 44 17.46 -3.03 3.73
N GLN A 45 16.40 -3.48 4.36
CA GLN A 45 16.53 -4.46 5.43
C GLN A 45 17.07 -5.79 4.91
N SER A 46 16.68 -6.18 3.71
CA SER A 46 17.24 -7.40 3.12
C SER A 46 18.74 -7.28 2.91
N LEU A 47 19.19 -6.13 2.45
CA LEU A 47 20.63 -5.92 2.29
C LEU A 47 21.35 -5.92 3.63
N CYS A 48 20.75 -5.37 4.67
CA CYS A 48 21.34 -5.41 6.00
C CYS A 48 21.46 -6.85 6.48
N SER A 49 20.45 -7.68 6.23
CA SER A 49 20.45 -9.04 6.75
C SER A 49 21.51 -9.92 6.09
N ILE A 50 21.93 -9.61 4.87
CA ILE A 50 22.99 -10.37 4.22
C ILE A 50 24.34 -9.66 4.29
N GLY A 51 24.43 -8.60 5.07
CA GLY A 51 25.69 -7.91 5.29
C GLY A 51 26.13 -6.95 4.21
N GLU A 52 25.28 -6.67 3.24
CA GLU A 52 25.65 -5.77 2.14
C GLU A 52 25.30 -4.30 2.42
N ALA A 53 24.57 -4.05 3.49
CA ALA A 53 24.34 -2.69 3.98
C ALA A 53 24.56 -2.68 5.47
N GLU A 54 25.08 -1.56 5.98
CA GLU A 54 25.32 -1.40 7.40
C GLU A 54 24.02 -0.99 8.07
N ASN A 55 23.62 -1.76 9.08
CA ASN A 55 22.40 -1.43 9.81
C ASN A 55 22.65 -0.22 10.70
N ASP A 56 21.92 0.85 10.45
CA ASP A 56 22.11 2.09 11.22
C ASP A 56 21.38 2.08 12.56
N GLY A 57 20.64 1.04 12.85
CA GLY A 57 19.91 0.93 14.11
C GLY A 57 18.66 1.79 14.19
N ILE A 58 18.34 2.52 13.14
CA ILE A 58 17.16 3.38 13.14
C ILE A 58 15.95 2.56 12.72
N LYS A 59 14.86 2.71 13.47
CA LYS A 59 13.66 1.95 13.22
C LYS A 59 13.06 2.33 11.87
N PRO A 60 12.64 1.34 11.07
CA PRO A 60 11.96 1.65 9.81
C PRO A 60 10.67 2.41 10.06
N ARG A 61 10.45 3.47 9.29
CA ARG A 61 9.19 4.19 9.41
C ARG A 61 8.92 4.99 8.15
N ILE A 62 7.65 5.26 7.96
CA ILE A 62 7.16 6.09 6.86
C ILE A 62 6.46 7.28 7.49
N GLU A 63 6.77 8.48 7.02
CA GLU A 63 6.10 9.68 7.51
C GLU A 63 5.36 10.35 6.37
N ILE A 64 4.14 10.76 6.65
CA ILE A 64 3.32 11.49 5.71
C ILE A 64 3.06 12.86 6.31
N ILE A 65 3.50 13.90 5.60
CA ILE A 65 3.40 15.26 6.09
C ILE A 65 2.52 16.07 5.13
N ALA A 66 1.39 16.52 5.62
CA ALA A 66 0.51 17.41 4.87
C ALA A 66 0.73 18.82 5.39
N ASP A 67 1.14 19.71 4.51
CA ASP A 67 1.39 21.12 4.84
C ASP A 67 0.41 21.97 4.05
N LYS A 68 -0.63 22.48 4.73
CA LYS A 68 -1.67 23.25 4.06
C LYS A 68 -1.15 24.60 3.57
N ASN A 69 -0.16 25.17 4.26
CA ASN A 69 0.38 26.47 3.86
C ASN A 69 1.23 26.34 2.60
N ALA A 70 2.09 25.33 2.56
CA ALA A 70 2.93 25.11 1.38
C ALA A 70 2.17 24.35 0.29
N LYS A 71 1.03 23.78 0.62
CA LYS A 71 0.22 22.97 -0.28
C LYS A 71 0.99 21.76 -0.79
N THR A 72 1.74 21.13 0.12
CA THR A 72 2.52 19.95 -0.22
C THR A 72 2.08 18.75 0.61
N LEU A 73 2.17 17.58 -0.01
CA LEU A 73 2.01 16.30 0.67
C LEU A 73 3.30 15.52 0.44
N THR A 74 3.99 15.19 1.52
CA THR A 74 5.29 14.54 1.43
C THR A 74 5.22 13.16 2.08
N VAL A 75 5.76 12.16 1.38
CA VAL A 75 5.88 10.80 1.91
C VAL A 75 7.36 10.49 2.00
N THR A 76 7.84 10.21 3.21
CA THR A 76 9.25 9.98 3.48
C THR A 76 9.46 8.58 4.04
N ASP A 77 10.47 7.89 3.52
CA ASP A 77 10.88 6.61 4.07
C ASP A 77 12.37 6.63 4.40
N ASN A 78 12.80 5.73 5.25
CA ASN A 78 14.22 5.53 5.53
C ASN A 78 14.68 4.19 4.95
N GLY A 79 14.35 3.97 3.69
CA GLY A 79 14.68 2.76 2.97
C GLY A 79 16.00 2.88 2.21
N ILE A 80 16.05 2.16 1.12
CA ILE A 80 17.29 1.95 0.37
C ILE A 80 17.80 3.21 -0.33
N GLY A 81 16.90 4.14 -0.67
CA GLY A 81 17.30 5.32 -1.42
C GLY A 81 17.74 5.01 -2.84
N MET A 82 18.16 6.05 -3.55
CA MET A 82 18.58 5.92 -4.94
C MET A 82 19.74 6.84 -5.23
N THR A 83 20.66 6.37 -6.11
CA THR A 83 21.66 7.25 -6.71
C THR A 83 21.05 8.02 -7.87
N ALA A 84 21.77 9.00 -8.40
CA ALA A 84 21.26 9.76 -9.54
C ALA A 84 21.00 8.86 -10.75
N ASP A 85 21.89 7.92 -11.01
CA ASP A 85 21.68 6.98 -12.13
C ASP A 85 20.45 6.13 -11.90
N GLU A 86 20.21 5.72 -10.66
CA GLU A 86 19.04 4.92 -10.34
C GLU A 86 17.75 5.73 -10.49
N VAL A 87 17.77 7.00 -10.11
CA VAL A 87 16.60 7.84 -10.31
C VAL A 87 16.26 7.94 -11.79
N GLU A 88 17.24 8.18 -12.62
CA GLU A 88 16.99 8.23 -14.07
C GLU A 88 16.47 6.90 -14.59
N LYS A 89 17.08 5.80 -14.14
CA LYS A 89 16.69 4.49 -14.65
C LYS A 89 15.28 4.12 -14.23
N TYR A 90 14.97 4.24 -12.94
CA TYR A 90 13.72 3.72 -12.42
C TYR A 90 12.56 4.70 -12.52
N ILE A 91 12.84 5.99 -12.40
CA ILE A 91 11.75 6.97 -12.41
C ILE A 91 11.45 7.44 -13.83
N THR A 92 12.49 7.61 -14.68
CA THR A 92 12.24 8.16 -15.99
C THR A 92 12.26 7.10 -17.10
N GLN A 93 13.18 6.15 -17.08
CA GLN A 93 13.30 5.23 -18.21
C GLN A 93 12.36 4.03 -18.10
N ILE A 94 12.42 3.31 -16.98
CA ILE A 94 11.60 2.09 -16.84
C ILE A 94 10.13 2.45 -16.72
N ALA A 95 9.80 3.45 -15.92
CA ALA A 95 8.40 3.86 -15.77
C ALA A 95 7.85 4.36 -17.10
N PHE A 96 8.68 5.03 -17.91
CA PHE A 96 8.23 5.53 -19.18
C PHE A 96 7.90 4.39 -20.15
N SER A 97 8.75 3.37 -20.25
CA SER A 97 8.44 2.26 -21.13
C SER A 97 7.21 1.49 -20.63
N GLY A 98 6.99 1.42 -19.34
CA GLY A 98 5.76 0.84 -18.81
C GLY A 98 4.53 1.63 -19.23
N ALA A 99 4.64 2.97 -19.25
CA ALA A 99 3.52 3.81 -19.67
C ALA A 99 3.19 3.59 -21.15
N GLU A 100 4.20 3.47 -21.99
CA GLU A 100 3.97 3.20 -23.41
C GLU A 100 3.24 1.88 -23.59
N GLU A 101 3.68 0.84 -22.88
CA GLU A 101 3.05 -0.47 -22.96
C GLU A 101 1.61 -0.42 -22.48
N PHE A 102 1.36 0.31 -21.41
CA PHE A 102 0.01 0.48 -20.87
C PHE A 102 -0.92 1.10 -21.91
N ILE A 103 -0.48 2.19 -22.53
CA ILE A 103 -1.31 2.89 -23.49
C ILE A 103 -1.64 1.97 -24.66
N GLU A 104 -0.63 1.27 -25.17
CA GLU A 104 -0.83 0.42 -26.34
C GLU A 104 -1.83 -0.69 -26.07
N LYS A 105 -1.80 -1.28 -24.85
CA LYS A 105 -2.68 -2.39 -24.55
C LYS A 105 -4.09 -1.98 -24.16
N TYR A 106 -4.24 -0.81 -23.52
CA TYR A 106 -5.49 -0.49 -22.86
C TYR A 106 -6.12 0.84 -23.27
N LYS A 107 -5.64 1.45 -24.33
CA LYS A 107 -6.11 2.79 -24.68
C LYS A 107 -7.60 2.83 -25.01
N ASP A 108 -8.18 1.73 -25.45
CA ASP A 108 -9.58 1.69 -25.83
C ASP A 108 -10.45 0.88 -24.86
N LYS A 109 -9.92 0.54 -23.70
CA LYS A 109 -10.66 -0.29 -22.74
C LYS A 109 -11.02 0.52 -21.50
N SER A 110 -12.17 0.19 -20.92
CA SER A 110 -12.69 0.93 -19.78
C SER A 110 -12.82 0.04 -18.55
N GLU A 111 -11.84 -0.79 -18.30
CA GLU A 111 -11.87 -1.69 -17.15
C GLU A 111 -11.34 -0.99 -15.90
N ASP A 112 -11.41 -1.72 -14.77
CA ASP A 112 -10.78 -1.27 -13.53
C ASP A 112 -9.29 -1.11 -13.76
N ASN A 113 -8.80 0.11 -13.64
CA ASN A 113 -7.44 0.44 -14.05
C ASN A 113 -6.47 0.65 -12.90
N ALA A 114 -6.94 0.66 -11.66
CA ALA A 114 -6.06 0.95 -10.53
C ALA A 114 -4.95 -0.08 -10.40
N GLY A 115 -5.27 -1.37 -10.59
CA GLY A 115 -4.25 -2.41 -10.53
C GLY A 115 -3.32 -2.41 -11.72
N ILE A 116 -3.82 -1.96 -12.88
CA ILE A 116 -3.01 -1.95 -14.10
C ILE A 116 -1.84 -0.98 -13.96
N ILE A 117 -2.09 0.16 -13.35
CA ILE A 117 -1.05 1.20 -13.22
C ILE A 117 0.18 0.63 -12.53
N GLY A 118 -0.01 -0.09 -11.42
CA GLY A 118 1.12 -0.67 -10.71
C GLY A 118 1.81 -1.77 -11.50
N HIS A 119 1.03 -2.56 -12.25
CA HIS A 119 1.60 -3.64 -13.05
C HIS A 119 2.64 -3.12 -14.05
N PHE A 120 2.41 -1.93 -14.58
CA PHE A 120 3.33 -1.34 -15.56
C PHE A 120 4.37 -0.42 -14.94
N GLY A 121 4.49 -0.43 -13.62
CA GLY A 121 5.51 0.39 -12.96
C GLY A 121 5.15 1.85 -12.89
N LEU A 122 3.88 2.17 -12.98
CA LEU A 122 3.43 3.55 -13.05
C LEU A 122 2.95 4.10 -11.70
N GLY A 123 3.18 3.36 -10.62
CA GLY A 123 2.68 3.78 -9.31
C GLY A 123 3.15 5.16 -8.91
N PHE A 124 4.44 5.44 -9.16
CA PHE A 124 4.96 6.75 -8.83
C PHE A 124 4.20 7.86 -9.57
N TYR A 125 3.90 7.62 -10.85
CA TYR A 125 3.26 8.64 -11.68
C TYR A 125 1.80 8.87 -11.32
N SER A 126 1.19 7.99 -10.52
CA SER A 126 -0.16 8.24 -10.04
C SER A 126 -0.21 9.49 -9.15
N SER A 127 0.93 9.92 -8.61
CA SER A 127 0.98 11.16 -7.83
C SER A 127 0.54 12.38 -8.62
N TYR A 128 0.68 12.35 -9.94
CA TYR A 128 0.27 13.47 -10.78
C TYR A 128 -1.24 13.57 -10.94
N MET A 129 -1.99 12.58 -10.45
CA MET A 129 -3.44 12.70 -10.40
C MET A 129 -3.88 13.83 -9.47
N VAL A 130 -3.07 14.14 -8.47
CA VAL A 130 -3.44 15.13 -7.45
C VAL A 130 -2.43 16.27 -7.35
N SER A 131 -1.34 16.23 -8.11
CA SER A 131 -0.30 17.24 -7.96
C SER A 131 0.13 17.81 -9.30
N GLU A 132 0.57 19.07 -9.26
CA GLU A 132 1.03 19.76 -10.46
C GLU A 132 2.52 19.62 -10.67
N SER A 133 3.27 19.29 -9.61
CA SER A 133 4.67 18.91 -9.74
C SER A 133 5.04 18.01 -8.59
N VAL A 134 6.08 17.22 -8.80
CA VAL A 134 6.55 16.26 -7.81
C VAL A 134 8.06 16.34 -7.73
N GLU A 135 8.58 16.37 -6.51
CA GLU A 135 10.02 16.33 -6.27
C GLU A 135 10.38 15.05 -5.56
N ILE A 136 11.57 14.56 -5.85
CA ILE A 136 12.17 13.45 -5.11
C ILE A 136 13.44 13.95 -4.45
N GLU A 137 13.55 13.74 -3.13
CA GLU A 137 14.80 13.91 -2.40
C GLU A 137 15.24 12.54 -1.94
N THR A 138 16.42 12.10 -2.33
CA THR A 138 16.81 10.73 -2.05
C THR A 138 18.30 10.62 -1.79
N LEU A 139 18.67 9.68 -0.92
CA LEU A 139 20.07 9.36 -0.65
C LEU A 139 20.19 7.84 -0.57
N SER A 140 21.06 7.29 -1.40
CA SER A 140 21.27 5.85 -1.43
C SER A 140 21.96 5.37 -0.16
N TYR A 141 21.67 4.12 0.23
CA TYR A 141 22.32 3.48 1.36
C TYR A 141 23.83 3.28 1.12
N GLN A 142 24.27 3.33 -0.13
CA GLN A 142 25.64 3.00 -0.48
C GLN A 142 26.60 4.03 0.11
N PRO A 143 27.74 3.55 0.64
CA PRO A 143 28.69 4.49 1.23
C PRO A 143 29.16 5.54 0.21
N ASN A 144 29.35 6.76 0.70
CA ASN A 144 29.84 7.87 -0.13
C ASN A 144 28.88 8.29 -1.24
N SER A 145 27.63 7.91 -1.13
CA SER A 145 26.61 8.37 -2.08
C SER A 145 26.33 9.85 -1.86
N GLN A 146 25.95 10.52 -2.93
CA GLN A 146 25.57 11.92 -2.89
C GLN A 146 24.05 12.04 -2.90
N PRO A 147 23.50 12.96 -2.12
CA PRO A 147 22.06 13.16 -2.15
C PRO A 147 21.62 13.74 -3.49
N VAL A 148 20.44 13.37 -3.92
CA VAL A 148 19.91 13.70 -5.24
C VAL A 148 18.55 14.36 -5.11
N HIS A 149 18.33 15.40 -5.90
CA HIS A 149 17.04 16.05 -6.03
C HIS A 149 16.57 15.94 -7.49
N TRP A 150 15.35 15.47 -7.66
CA TRP A 150 14.72 15.33 -8.97
C TRP A 150 13.41 16.09 -8.93
N VAL A 151 13.04 16.75 -10.01
CA VAL A 151 11.76 17.42 -10.06
C VAL A 151 11.21 17.41 -11.48
N SER A 152 9.90 17.26 -11.58
CA SER A 152 9.20 17.34 -12.86
C SER A 152 7.77 17.79 -12.62
N ASP A 153 7.23 18.53 -13.58
CA ASP A 153 5.84 18.95 -13.53
C ASP A 153 4.90 17.99 -14.25
N GLY A 154 5.40 16.79 -14.55
CA GLY A 154 4.59 15.81 -15.24
C GLY A 154 4.63 15.92 -16.74
N SER A 155 5.35 16.92 -17.26
CA SER A 155 5.56 17.03 -18.70
C SER A 155 6.73 16.14 -19.11
N THR A 156 7.26 16.37 -20.30
CA THR A 156 8.34 15.54 -20.81
C THR A 156 9.72 15.91 -20.26
N THR A 157 9.81 16.94 -19.41
CA THR A 157 11.11 17.39 -18.92
C THR A 157 11.25 17.18 -17.42
N TYR A 158 12.48 17.00 -16.99
CA TYR A 158 12.82 16.89 -15.58
C TYR A 158 14.20 17.49 -15.32
N GLU A 159 14.49 17.77 -14.06
CA GLU A 159 15.80 18.24 -13.62
C GLU A 159 16.34 17.35 -12.51
N ILE A 160 17.63 17.07 -12.55
CA ILE A 160 18.33 16.42 -11.45
C ILE A 160 19.43 17.36 -10.97
N THR A 161 19.43 17.63 -9.67
CA THR A 161 20.45 18.46 -9.03
C THR A 161 20.89 17.78 -7.75
N ASP A 162 21.83 18.40 -7.05
CA ASP A 162 22.25 17.89 -5.75
C ASP A 162 21.11 18.04 -4.77
N GLY A 163 20.91 17.01 -3.94
CA GLY A 163 19.88 17.03 -2.92
C GLY A 163 20.42 17.46 -1.57
N THR A 164 19.56 17.36 -0.55
CA THR A 164 19.92 17.81 0.78
C THR A 164 19.82 16.74 1.86
N ARG A 165 19.36 15.54 1.52
CA ARG A 165 19.21 14.51 2.53
C ARG A 165 20.56 14.09 3.11
N THR A 166 20.55 13.83 4.42
CA THR A 166 21.74 13.34 5.10
C THR A 166 21.60 11.91 5.58
N GLN A 167 20.39 11.35 5.47
CA GLN A 167 20.11 9.97 5.87
C GLN A 167 19.56 9.23 4.64
N HIS A 168 19.90 7.93 4.54
CA HIS A 168 19.42 7.14 3.40
C HIS A 168 17.90 7.09 3.40
N GLY A 169 17.34 6.97 2.22
CA GLY A 169 15.91 6.91 2.04
C GLY A 169 15.44 7.90 1.00
N THR A 170 14.13 8.05 0.93
CA THR A 170 13.52 8.85 -0.14
C THR A 170 12.34 9.65 0.41
N SER A 171 12.24 10.88 -0.02
CA SER A 171 11.05 11.72 0.20
C SER A 171 10.43 12.03 -1.15
N ILE A 172 9.12 11.80 -1.26
CA ILE A 172 8.34 12.19 -2.43
C ILE A 172 7.52 13.40 -2.01
N ILE A 173 7.78 14.53 -2.65
CA ILE A 173 7.14 15.80 -2.28
C ILE A 173 6.17 16.17 -3.39
N MET A 174 4.88 16.11 -3.10
CA MET A 174 3.82 16.36 -4.07
C MET A 174 3.25 17.75 -3.86
N HIS A 175 3.31 18.58 -4.90
CA HIS A 175 2.72 19.91 -4.87
C HIS A 175 1.27 19.81 -5.35
N ILE A 176 0.37 19.83 -4.41
CA ILE A 176 -1.04 19.47 -4.64
C ILE A 176 -1.73 20.58 -5.44
N THR A 177 -2.47 20.18 -6.47
CA THR A 177 -3.19 21.15 -7.30
C THR A 177 -4.33 21.79 -6.52
N GLU A 178 -4.73 22.97 -6.98
CA GLU A 178 -5.73 23.75 -6.26
C GLU A 178 -7.05 23.00 -6.11
N ASP A 179 -7.46 22.25 -7.13
CA ASP A 179 -8.73 21.54 -7.06
C ASP A 179 -8.64 20.19 -6.35
N GLU A 180 -7.47 19.83 -5.82
CA GLU A 180 -7.30 18.57 -5.10
C GLU A 180 -6.87 18.79 -3.65
N GLU A 181 -7.17 19.96 -3.08
CA GLU A 181 -6.70 20.28 -1.73
C GLU A 181 -7.33 19.42 -0.64
N GLU A 182 -8.36 18.64 -0.97
CA GLU A 182 -8.88 17.68 -0.01
C GLU A 182 -7.79 16.70 0.46
N PHE A 183 -6.78 16.46 -0.37
CA PHE A 183 -5.69 15.57 0.00
C PHE A 183 -4.63 16.21 0.88
N LEU A 184 -4.88 17.44 1.34
CA LEU A 184 -4.10 18.07 2.40
C LEU A 184 -4.81 18.01 3.74
N ASP A 185 -6.04 17.52 3.77
CA ASP A 185 -6.82 17.41 4.99
C ASP A 185 -6.44 16.12 5.72
N LYS A 186 -6.04 16.26 6.99
CA LYS A 186 -5.58 15.11 7.77
C LYS A 186 -6.66 14.06 7.95
N ASP A 187 -7.93 14.47 8.13
CA ASP A 187 -8.98 13.48 8.28
C ASP A 187 -9.17 12.65 7.02
N LYS A 188 -9.13 13.30 5.86
CA LYS A 188 -9.21 12.59 4.59
C LYS A 188 -8.04 11.63 4.43
N LEU A 189 -6.83 12.10 4.74
CA LEU A 189 -5.64 11.26 4.61
C LEU A 189 -5.70 10.07 5.56
N ARG A 190 -6.14 10.29 6.79
CA ARG A 190 -6.26 9.19 7.75
C ARG A 190 -7.25 8.14 7.25
N ASP A 191 -8.38 8.58 6.72
CA ASP A 191 -9.36 7.64 6.17
C ASP A 191 -8.77 6.82 5.03
N LEU A 192 -8.01 7.46 4.14
CA LEU A 192 -7.39 6.75 3.03
C LEU A 192 -6.31 5.78 3.50
N LEU A 193 -5.52 6.19 4.49
CA LEU A 193 -4.50 5.31 5.02
C LEU A 193 -5.13 4.09 5.70
N LEU A 194 -6.22 4.30 6.42
CA LEU A 194 -6.91 3.17 7.04
C LEU A 194 -7.54 2.26 5.99
N LYS A 195 -8.02 2.82 4.90
CA LYS A 195 -8.64 2.01 3.85
C LYS A 195 -7.61 1.18 3.09
N TYR A 196 -6.50 1.81 2.69
CA TYR A 196 -5.57 1.18 1.76
C TYR A 196 -4.29 0.67 2.41
N CYS A 197 -3.90 1.22 3.57
CA CYS A 197 -2.58 0.96 4.13
C CYS A 197 -2.63 0.43 5.56
N HIS A 198 -3.81 0.04 6.03
CA HIS A 198 -4.02 -0.27 7.44
C HIS A 198 -3.07 -1.35 7.96
N PHE A 199 -2.78 -2.35 7.14
CA PHE A 199 -1.98 -3.48 7.59
C PHE A 199 -0.62 -3.56 6.90
N MET A 200 -0.17 -2.46 6.31
CA MET A 200 1.15 -2.44 5.69
C MET A 200 2.24 -2.71 6.74
N PRO A 201 3.36 -3.31 6.31
CA PRO A 201 4.30 -3.91 7.26
C PRO A 201 5.24 -2.96 7.99
N TYR A 202 5.23 -1.67 7.68
CA TYR A 202 6.07 -0.69 8.37
C TYR A 202 5.21 0.43 8.91
N GLU A 203 5.62 0.99 10.04
CA GLU A 203 4.81 2.01 10.72
C GLU A 203 4.70 3.27 9.87
N ILE A 204 3.47 3.76 9.76
CA ILE A 204 3.13 4.95 8.98
C ILE A 204 2.63 6.02 9.93
N TYR A 205 3.27 7.18 9.91
CA TYR A 205 2.91 8.30 10.77
C TYR A 205 2.37 9.45 9.93
N LEU A 206 1.29 10.06 10.40
CA LEU A 206 0.68 11.20 9.72
C LEU A 206 0.93 12.44 10.57
N ASN A 207 1.67 13.40 10.01
CA ASN A 207 2.03 14.64 10.70
C ASN A 207 2.48 14.39 12.15
N PRO A 208 3.52 13.55 12.35
CA PRO A 208 3.88 13.15 13.71
C PRO A 208 4.32 14.30 14.59
N ALA A 209 4.93 15.35 14.02
CA ALA A 209 5.36 16.47 14.83
C ALA A 209 4.21 17.17 15.53
N GLU A 210 3.02 17.18 14.92
CA GLU A 210 1.86 17.80 15.53
C GLU A 210 1.41 17.03 16.77
N GLU A 211 1.45 15.70 16.70
CA GLU A 211 1.12 14.89 17.86
C GLU A 211 2.13 15.08 19.00
N GLU A 212 3.41 15.14 18.63
CA GLU A 212 4.48 15.29 19.62
C GLU A 212 4.48 16.67 20.26
N ALA A 213 3.91 17.67 19.61
CA ALA A 213 3.84 19.02 20.14
C ALA A 213 2.75 19.21 21.19
N VAL A 214 1.82 18.25 21.31
CA VAL A 214 0.75 18.35 22.30
C VAL A 214 1.37 18.19 23.70
N VAL A 215 1.05 19.12 24.60
CA VAL A 215 1.54 19.10 25.96
C VAL A 215 0.36 18.92 26.91
N THR A 216 0.43 17.92 27.77
CA THR A 216 -0.55 17.73 28.84
C THR A 216 0.18 17.72 30.17
N LYS A 217 -0.57 17.78 31.26
CA LYS A 217 0.00 17.76 32.60
C LYS A 217 -0.60 16.63 33.41
N ASP A 218 0.23 16.02 34.26
CA ASP A 218 -0.26 15.00 35.16
C ASP A 218 -0.87 15.67 36.42
N ALA A 219 -1.29 14.84 37.38
CA ALA A 219 -1.94 15.35 38.58
C ALA A 219 -1.01 16.23 39.40
N ASP A 220 0.30 16.07 39.28
CA ASP A 220 1.29 16.84 40.03
C ASP A 220 1.75 18.09 39.28
N GLY A 221 1.18 18.38 38.10
CA GLY A 221 1.54 19.55 37.34
C GLY A 221 2.74 19.35 36.43
N ASN A 222 3.31 18.15 36.38
CA ASN A 222 4.45 17.88 35.49
C ASN A 222 3.99 17.71 34.06
N GLU A 223 4.77 18.23 33.12
CA GLU A 223 4.44 18.10 31.72
C GLU A 223 4.64 16.65 31.26
N ILE A 224 3.68 16.18 30.47
CA ILE A 224 3.73 14.84 29.87
C ILE A 224 4.03 14.99 28.39
N LYS A 225 5.08 14.32 27.93
CA LYS A 225 5.43 14.28 26.51
C LYS A 225 4.66 13.15 25.85
N HIS A 226 4.26 13.38 24.61
CA HIS A 226 3.53 12.40 23.83
C HIS A 226 4.33 11.98 22.61
N ASP A 227 4.42 10.69 22.40
CA ASP A 227 5.00 10.16 21.18
C ASP A 227 3.91 10.04 20.13
N ALA A 228 4.28 10.25 18.88
CA ALA A 228 3.35 10.03 17.79
C ALA A 228 3.02 8.54 17.70
N LYS A 229 1.81 8.24 17.25
CA LYS A 229 1.36 6.86 17.10
C LYS A 229 1.20 6.55 15.62
N PRO A 230 1.58 5.35 15.18
CA PRO A 230 1.35 4.99 13.80
C PRO A 230 -0.14 4.85 13.50
N VAL A 231 -0.49 5.18 12.27
CA VAL A 231 -1.88 5.07 11.82
C VAL A 231 -2.26 3.62 11.59
N ASN A 232 -1.31 2.79 11.23
CA ASN A 232 -1.57 1.42 10.80
C ASN A 232 -1.17 0.40 11.86
N ASN A 233 -1.54 -0.84 11.59
CA ASN A 233 -1.20 -2.00 12.42
C ASN A 233 -0.29 -2.90 11.59
N THR A 234 0.99 -2.96 11.94
CA THR A 234 1.96 -3.71 11.14
C THR A 234 1.97 -5.20 11.43
N THR A 235 1.25 -5.64 12.45
CA THR A 235 1.22 -7.05 12.85
C THR A 235 -0.21 -7.56 12.89
N PRO A 236 -0.88 -7.62 11.75
CA PRO A 236 -2.26 -8.11 11.75
C PRO A 236 -2.36 -9.53 12.25
N LEU A 237 -3.49 -9.86 12.85
CA LEU A 237 -3.65 -11.14 13.54
C LEU A 237 -3.40 -12.32 12.61
N TRP A 238 -3.66 -12.19 11.31
CA TRP A 238 -3.50 -13.34 10.41
C TRP A 238 -2.05 -13.80 10.27
N LEU A 239 -1.08 -13.01 10.70
CA LEU A 239 0.32 -13.42 10.67
C LEU A 239 0.65 -14.40 11.80
N LYS A 240 -0.15 -14.41 12.85
CA LYS A 240 0.09 -15.25 14.01
C LYS A 240 -0.35 -16.69 13.72
N ALA A 241 0.35 -17.65 14.29
CA ALA A 241 -0.08 -19.04 14.16
C ALA A 241 -1.44 -19.21 14.82
N PRO A 242 -2.35 -19.98 14.22
CA PRO A 242 -3.68 -20.13 14.82
C PRO A 242 -3.66 -20.60 16.26
N ARG A 243 -2.75 -21.50 16.62
CA ARG A 243 -2.68 -22.01 18.00
C ARG A 243 -2.29 -20.95 19.01
N ASP A 244 -1.71 -19.85 18.54
CA ASP A 244 -1.28 -18.76 19.43
C ASP A 244 -2.31 -17.64 19.54
N CYS A 245 -3.47 -17.79 18.88
CA CYS A 245 -4.51 -16.76 18.89
C CYS A 245 -5.62 -17.12 19.86
N THR A 246 -6.12 -16.13 20.56
CA THR A 246 -7.25 -16.31 21.48
C THR A 246 -8.55 -15.89 20.82
N ASP A 247 -9.67 -16.35 21.39
CA ASP A 247 -10.98 -15.94 20.90
C ASP A 247 -11.14 -14.43 20.98
N GLU A 248 -10.64 -13.81 22.04
CA GLU A 248 -10.69 -12.36 22.18
C GLU A 248 -9.97 -11.67 21.05
N GLU A 249 -8.79 -12.17 20.67
CA GLU A 249 -8.05 -11.58 19.60
C GLU A 249 -8.80 -11.67 18.26
N TYR A 250 -9.46 -12.81 18.00
CA TYR A 250 -10.24 -12.95 16.78
C TYR A 250 -11.41 -11.97 16.76
N LYS A 251 -12.08 -11.80 17.88
CA LYS A 251 -13.21 -10.86 17.96
C LYS A 251 -12.75 -9.41 17.80
N GLU A 252 -11.63 -9.05 18.44
CA GLU A 252 -11.09 -7.71 18.31
C GLU A 252 -10.67 -7.42 16.88
N PHE A 253 -10.04 -8.40 16.23
CA PHE A 253 -9.62 -8.21 14.85
C PHE A 253 -10.81 -8.02 13.92
N TYR A 254 -11.89 -8.74 14.18
CA TYR A 254 -13.11 -8.60 13.37
C TYR A 254 -13.62 -7.16 13.40
N VAL A 255 -13.66 -6.57 14.58
CA VAL A 255 -14.10 -5.17 14.73
C VAL A 255 -13.11 -4.25 14.01
N GLU A 256 -11.82 -4.49 14.21
CA GLU A 256 -10.80 -3.65 13.59
C GLU A 256 -10.88 -3.66 12.07
N ALA A 257 -11.05 -4.84 11.50
CA ALA A 257 -10.99 -4.98 10.04
C ALA A 257 -12.29 -4.59 9.36
N PHE A 258 -13.44 -4.83 9.99
CA PHE A 258 -14.73 -4.68 9.32
C PHE A 258 -15.66 -3.68 9.97
N HIS A 259 -15.27 -3.10 11.10
CA HIS A 259 -16.08 -2.11 11.83
C HIS A 259 -17.48 -2.65 12.10
N ASP A 260 -17.58 -3.93 12.38
CA ASP A 260 -18.84 -4.62 12.66
C ASP A 260 -18.80 -5.05 14.13
N PHE A 261 -19.70 -4.49 14.92
CA PHE A 261 -19.71 -4.76 16.37
C PHE A 261 -20.60 -5.94 16.77
N ASN A 262 -21.26 -6.56 15.79
CA ASN A 262 -21.97 -7.80 16.04
C ASN A 262 -20.98 -8.94 16.05
N GLU A 263 -20.97 -9.76 17.10
CA GLU A 263 -20.02 -10.84 17.18
C GLU A 263 -20.22 -11.84 16.03
N PRO A 264 -19.16 -12.31 15.40
CA PRO A 264 -19.30 -13.36 14.38
C PRO A 264 -19.66 -14.69 15.06
N LEU A 265 -20.29 -15.57 14.28
CA LEU A 265 -20.67 -16.88 14.79
C LEU A 265 -19.45 -17.74 15.04
N PHE A 266 -18.53 -17.78 14.09
CA PHE A 266 -17.24 -18.45 14.25
C PHE A 266 -16.31 -18.01 13.12
N TRP A 267 -15.11 -18.55 13.10
CA TRP A 267 -14.09 -18.13 12.15
C TRP A 267 -13.20 -19.28 11.77
N ILE A 268 -12.52 -19.13 10.63
CA ILE A 268 -11.52 -20.07 10.16
C ILE A 268 -10.24 -19.28 9.94
N HIS A 269 -9.15 -19.72 10.55
CA HIS A 269 -7.84 -19.11 10.38
C HIS A 269 -7.00 -19.96 9.43
N LEU A 270 -6.68 -19.41 8.27
CA LEU A 270 -5.87 -20.08 7.27
C LEU A 270 -4.41 -19.71 7.47
N ASN A 271 -3.53 -20.69 7.47
CA ASN A 271 -2.10 -20.44 7.62
C ASN A 271 -1.38 -21.57 6.91
N VAL A 272 -1.15 -21.39 5.61
CA VAL A 272 -0.63 -22.43 4.73
C VAL A 272 0.61 -21.91 4.02
N ASP A 273 1.65 -22.74 3.95
CA ASP A 273 2.89 -22.35 3.27
C ASP A 273 3.08 -23.03 1.93
N TYR A 274 2.36 -24.09 1.66
CA TYR A 274 2.59 -24.90 0.48
C TYR A 274 1.26 -25.40 -0.07
N PRO A 275 1.08 -25.42 -1.36
CA PRO A 275 1.97 -25.00 -2.44
C PRO A 275 2.00 -23.48 -2.64
N PHE A 276 1.10 -22.74 -2.03
CA PHE A 276 1.07 -21.30 -2.06
C PHE A 276 1.08 -20.78 -0.64
N ASN A 277 1.71 -19.64 -0.44
CA ASN A 277 1.60 -18.91 0.81
C ASN A 277 0.19 -18.37 0.90
N LEU A 278 -0.54 -18.80 1.92
CA LEU A 278 -1.93 -18.38 2.07
C LEU A 278 -2.22 -18.18 3.54
N LYS A 279 -2.47 -16.96 3.93
CA LYS A 279 -2.83 -16.62 5.30
C LYS A 279 -4.11 -15.82 5.29
N GLY A 280 -4.89 -15.94 6.35
CA GLY A 280 -6.10 -15.16 6.42
C GLY A 280 -7.03 -15.66 7.48
N ILE A 281 -8.08 -14.88 7.71
CA ILE A 281 -9.12 -15.23 8.67
C ILE A 281 -10.45 -14.95 7.99
N LEU A 282 -11.30 -15.98 7.97
CA LEU A 282 -12.63 -15.87 7.40
C LEU A 282 -13.65 -15.95 8.52
N TYR A 283 -14.57 -15.02 8.55
CA TYR A 283 -15.58 -14.94 9.58
C TYR A 283 -16.96 -15.23 9.02
N PHE A 284 -17.74 -15.94 9.80
CA PHE A 284 -19.14 -16.23 9.48
C PHE A 284 -19.98 -15.24 10.28
N PRO A 285 -20.48 -14.18 9.64
CA PRO A 285 -21.18 -13.14 10.37
C PRO A 285 -22.56 -13.60 10.82
N LYS A 286 -23.01 -13.05 11.92
CA LYS A 286 -24.33 -13.32 12.42
C LYS A 286 -25.36 -12.53 11.59
N GLN A 287 -26.37 -13.23 11.08
CA GLN A 287 -27.43 -12.58 10.32
C GLN A 287 -28.47 -12.05 11.30
N THR A 288 -28.58 -10.74 11.36
CA THR A 288 -29.52 -10.11 12.29
C THR A 288 -30.82 -9.70 11.64
N ASP A 289 -30.86 -9.66 10.31
CA ASP A 289 -32.06 -9.30 9.57
C ASP A 289 -32.39 -10.41 8.59
N LYS A 290 -33.49 -11.11 8.85
CA LYS A 290 -33.86 -12.25 8.02
C LYS A 290 -34.38 -11.84 6.65
N LEU A 291 -34.75 -10.58 6.50
CA LEU A 291 -35.33 -10.11 5.23
C LEU A 291 -34.27 -9.64 4.24
N GLN A 292 -33.04 -9.41 4.71
CA GLN A 292 -31.97 -8.95 3.86
C GLN A 292 -30.72 -9.78 4.09
N VAL A 293 -30.14 -10.27 3.00
CA VAL A 293 -28.85 -10.93 3.06
C VAL A 293 -27.80 -9.87 2.77
N MET A 294 -27.00 -9.55 3.78
CA MET A 294 -25.96 -8.55 3.62
C MET A 294 -24.81 -9.15 2.81
N PRO A 295 -24.30 -8.40 1.85
CA PRO A 295 -23.15 -8.91 1.10
C PRO A 295 -21.94 -9.06 2.00
N GLY A 296 -21.12 -10.04 1.69
CA GLY A 296 -19.88 -10.25 2.41
C GLY A 296 -18.82 -9.27 1.99
N GLU A 297 -17.70 -9.37 2.68
CA GLU A 297 -16.56 -8.49 2.40
C GLU A 297 -15.28 -9.28 2.58
N ILE A 298 -14.71 -9.77 1.48
CA ILE A 298 -13.44 -10.49 1.51
C ILE A 298 -12.37 -9.55 0.97
N LYS A 299 -11.47 -9.14 1.85
CA LYS A 299 -10.39 -8.21 1.51
C LYS A 299 -9.16 -9.00 1.11
N LEU A 300 -8.64 -8.71 -0.06
CA LEU A 300 -7.46 -9.40 -0.58
C LEU A 300 -6.23 -8.55 -0.39
N TYR A 301 -5.19 -9.17 0.14
CA TYR A 301 -3.89 -8.54 0.40
C TYR A 301 -2.78 -9.33 -0.28
N SER A 302 -1.67 -8.66 -0.53
CA SER A 302 -0.43 -9.31 -0.93
C SER A 302 0.67 -8.74 -0.04
N ASN A 303 1.24 -9.58 0.84
CA ASN A 303 2.25 -9.13 1.80
C ASN A 303 1.79 -7.91 2.58
N GLN A 304 0.55 -7.98 3.09
CA GLN A 304 -0.02 -6.93 3.93
C GLN A 304 -0.40 -5.64 3.19
N VAL A 305 -0.27 -5.64 1.86
CA VAL A 305 -0.69 -4.49 1.07
C VAL A 305 -2.05 -4.79 0.46
N TYR A 306 -3.01 -3.90 0.69
CA TYR A 306 -4.38 -4.10 0.25
C TYR A 306 -4.49 -4.04 -1.28
N ILE A 307 -5.15 -5.03 -1.86
CA ILE A 307 -5.39 -5.07 -3.30
C ILE A 307 -6.81 -4.62 -3.61
N ALA A 308 -7.80 -5.34 -3.14
CA ALA A 308 -9.19 -5.03 -3.45
C ALA A 308 -10.12 -5.94 -2.66
N ASP A 309 -11.42 -5.64 -2.72
CA ASP A 309 -12.45 -6.48 -2.10
C ASP A 309 -13.08 -7.40 -3.12
N ASN A 310 -13.41 -8.60 -2.69
CA ASN A 310 -14.31 -9.52 -3.39
C ASN A 310 -13.91 -9.78 -4.83
N ILE A 311 -12.62 -10.10 -5.04
CA ILE A 311 -12.11 -10.39 -6.39
C ILE A 311 -12.52 -11.81 -6.75
N LYS A 312 -13.43 -11.96 -7.69
CA LYS A 312 -14.00 -13.25 -8.06
C LYS A 312 -13.00 -14.22 -8.63
N GLU A 313 -11.98 -13.71 -9.31
CA GLU A 313 -10.97 -14.55 -9.93
C GLU A 313 -10.13 -15.28 -8.89
N VAL A 314 -10.01 -14.73 -7.70
CA VAL A 314 -9.20 -15.30 -6.63
C VAL A 314 -10.06 -15.94 -5.56
N VAL A 315 -11.12 -15.25 -5.14
CA VAL A 315 -11.95 -15.68 -4.02
C VAL A 315 -13.13 -16.48 -4.56
N PRO A 316 -13.28 -17.76 -4.16
CA PRO A 316 -14.42 -18.55 -4.62
C PRO A 316 -15.75 -17.87 -4.31
N GLU A 317 -16.68 -18.04 -5.21
CA GLU A 317 -17.95 -17.32 -5.10
C GLU A 317 -18.73 -17.68 -3.83
N PHE A 318 -18.60 -18.91 -3.36
CA PHE A 318 -19.36 -19.31 -2.17
C PHE A 318 -18.90 -18.59 -0.92
N LEU A 319 -17.71 -17.98 -0.93
CA LEU A 319 -17.22 -17.20 0.20
C LEU A 319 -17.71 -15.75 0.20
N MET A 320 -18.44 -15.34 -0.85
CA MET A 320 -18.78 -13.93 -0.99
C MET A 320 -19.81 -13.44 0.02
N LEU A 321 -20.39 -14.34 0.82
CA LEU A 321 -21.29 -13.94 1.90
C LEU A 321 -20.57 -13.82 3.24
N LEU A 322 -19.29 -14.15 3.28
CA LEU A 322 -18.50 -14.07 4.50
C LEU A 322 -17.78 -12.75 4.58
N LYS A 323 -17.24 -12.45 5.76
CA LYS A 323 -16.30 -11.35 5.93
C LYS A 323 -14.94 -11.95 6.25
N GLY A 324 -13.91 -11.44 5.61
CA GLY A 324 -12.60 -12.00 5.89
C GLY A 324 -11.48 -11.25 5.22
N VAL A 325 -10.28 -11.69 5.55
CA VAL A 325 -9.05 -11.20 4.91
C VAL A 325 -8.29 -12.41 4.37
N ILE A 326 -7.74 -12.25 3.19
CA ILE A 326 -6.88 -13.26 2.58
C ILE A 326 -5.63 -12.55 2.13
N ASP A 327 -4.48 -13.05 2.58
CA ASP A 327 -3.18 -12.52 2.18
C ASP A 327 -2.44 -13.62 1.45
N CYS A 328 -2.20 -13.39 0.17
CA CYS A 328 -1.50 -14.37 -0.66
C CYS A 328 -0.40 -13.66 -1.45
N PRO A 329 0.85 -13.71 -0.95
CA PRO A 329 1.96 -13.04 -1.64
C PRO A 329 2.20 -13.52 -3.05
N ASP A 330 1.75 -14.72 -3.38
CA ASP A 330 1.94 -15.26 -4.72
C ASP A 330 1.05 -14.60 -5.76
N ILE A 331 0.05 -13.81 -5.34
CA ILE A 331 -0.75 -13.02 -6.27
C ILE A 331 -0.01 -11.71 -6.51
N PRO A 332 0.26 -11.35 -7.76
CA PRO A 332 0.93 -10.09 -8.03
C PRO A 332 0.13 -8.91 -7.48
N LEU A 333 0.82 -7.98 -6.84
CA LEU A 333 0.18 -6.87 -6.18
C LEU A 333 -0.61 -5.98 -7.13
N ASN A 334 -0.09 -5.79 -8.32
CA ASN A 334 -0.59 -4.75 -9.22
C ASN A 334 -1.05 -5.34 -10.55
N VAL A 335 -2.08 -6.20 -10.49
CA VAL A 335 -2.64 -6.75 -11.71
C VAL A 335 -4.12 -6.42 -11.80
N SER A 336 -4.58 -6.21 -13.01
CA SER A 336 -5.99 -5.95 -13.26
C SER A 336 -6.78 -7.25 -13.27
N ARG A 337 -8.10 -7.12 -13.22
CA ARG A 337 -8.96 -8.28 -13.31
C ARG A 337 -8.78 -9.03 -14.61
N SER A 338 -8.51 -8.33 -15.71
CA SER A 338 -8.35 -9.01 -16.97
C SER A 338 -7.11 -9.90 -16.98
N PHE A 339 -6.05 -9.47 -16.29
CA PHE A 339 -4.88 -10.35 -16.12
C PHE A 339 -5.23 -11.54 -15.24
N LEU A 340 -5.97 -11.30 -14.16
CA LEU A 340 -6.32 -12.38 -13.24
C LEU A 340 -7.17 -13.45 -13.91
N GLN A 341 -8.07 -13.05 -14.79
CA GLN A 341 -8.96 -14.00 -15.47
C GLN A 341 -8.19 -14.99 -16.33
N ASN A 342 -7.07 -14.58 -16.89
CA ASN A 342 -6.34 -15.39 -17.83
C ASN A 342 -5.05 -15.98 -17.26
N ASP A 343 -4.86 -15.87 -15.95
CA ASP A 343 -3.63 -16.33 -15.31
C ASP A 343 -3.87 -17.70 -14.70
N GLY A 344 -3.17 -18.71 -15.20
CA GLY A 344 -3.30 -20.06 -14.68
C GLY A 344 -2.88 -20.20 -13.24
N GLU A 345 -1.90 -19.39 -12.79
CA GLU A 345 -1.49 -19.44 -11.40
C GLU A 345 -2.57 -18.91 -10.48
N VAL A 346 -3.30 -17.89 -10.90
CA VAL A 346 -4.41 -17.37 -10.11
C VAL A 346 -5.50 -18.44 -9.97
N ALA A 347 -5.79 -19.16 -11.05
CA ALA A 347 -6.78 -20.23 -10.98
C ALA A 347 -6.36 -21.31 -10.00
N LYS A 348 -5.07 -21.66 -9.99
CA LYS A 348 -4.56 -22.65 -9.03
C LYS A 348 -4.70 -22.16 -7.59
N ILE A 349 -4.44 -20.88 -7.37
CA ILE A 349 -4.57 -20.29 -6.04
C ILE A 349 -6.03 -20.33 -5.59
N SER A 350 -6.96 -20.01 -6.48
CA SER A 350 -8.39 -20.05 -6.14
C SER A 350 -8.83 -21.45 -5.76
N LYS A 351 -8.38 -22.45 -6.52
CA LYS A 351 -8.69 -23.85 -6.19
C LYS A 351 -8.11 -24.24 -4.82
N HIS A 352 -6.91 -23.75 -4.53
CA HIS A 352 -6.26 -24.06 -3.26
C HIS A 352 -7.05 -23.44 -2.11
N ILE A 353 -7.52 -22.19 -2.27
CA ILE A 353 -8.35 -21.55 -1.25
C ILE A 353 -9.60 -22.38 -1.01
N THR A 354 -10.25 -22.80 -2.09
CA THR A 354 -11.48 -23.59 -1.99
C THR A 354 -11.21 -24.87 -1.18
N LYS A 355 -10.12 -25.57 -1.50
CA LYS A 355 -9.82 -26.81 -0.81
C LYS A 355 -9.53 -26.57 0.67
N LYS A 356 -8.75 -25.56 0.99
CA LYS A 356 -8.39 -25.31 2.38
C LYS A 356 -9.60 -24.90 3.22
N VAL A 357 -10.48 -24.11 2.64
CA VAL A 357 -11.70 -23.73 3.37
C VAL A 357 -12.59 -24.96 3.57
N ALA A 358 -12.74 -25.79 2.54
CA ALA A 358 -13.55 -27.00 2.66
C ALA A 358 -12.98 -27.94 3.75
N ASP A 359 -11.66 -28.12 3.78
CA ASP A 359 -11.03 -28.95 4.79
C ASP A 359 -11.32 -28.42 6.21
N LYS A 360 -11.24 -27.11 6.39
CA LYS A 360 -11.50 -26.52 7.70
C LYS A 360 -12.96 -26.60 8.09
N LEU A 361 -13.87 -26.45 7.15
CA LEU A 361 -15.28 -26.59 7.44
C LEU A 361 -15.63 -28.02 7.84
N SER A 362 -15.06 -29.02 7.21
CA SER A 362 -15.20 -30.41 7.66
C SER A 362 -14.78 -30.58 9.08
N UNK A 363 -13.83 -30.17 9.29
CA UNK A 363 -13.30 -30.26 10.62
C UNK A 363 -14.07 -29.47 11.63
N UNK A 364 -14.57 -28.48 11.25
CA UNK A 364 -15.45 -27.67 12.09
C UNK A 364 -16.79 -28.30 12.28
N UNK A 365 -17.10 -28.84 11.39
CA UNK A 365 -18.35 -29.55 11.41
C UNK A 365 -18.34 -30.75 12.29
N UNK A 366 -17.45 -31.15 12.39
CA UNK A 366 -17.25 -32.31 13.24
C UNK A 366 -17.07 -31.89 14.70
N UNK A 367 -16.62 -31.02 14.92
CA UNK A 367 -16.41 -30.42 16.23
C UNK A 367 -17.59 -29.63 16.76
N UNK A 368 -18.33 -29.32 15.89
CA UNK A 368 -19.52 -28.51 16.22
C UNK A 368 -20.75 -29.35 16.41
N VAL A 369 -20.56 -30.44 15.99
CA VAL A 369 -21.59 -31.40 16.24
C VAL A 369 -21.31 -32.19 17.52
#